data_0592fb4033a3c8007d921f08d231ca7f
#
_entry.id   0592fb4033a3c8007d921f08d231ca7f
#
_cell.length_a   1.000
_cell.length_b   1.000
_cell.length_c   1.000
_cell.angle_alpha   90.00
_cell.angle_beta   90.00
_cell.angle_gamma   90.00
#
_symmetry.space_group_name_H-M   'P 1'
#
loop_
_entity.id
_entity.type
_entity.pdbx_description
1 polymer ?
#
loop_
_entity_poly.entity_id
_entity_poly.type
_entity_poly.pdbx_seq_one_letter_code
_entity_poly.pdbx_strand_id
1 'polypeptide(L)'
;MIIAYTDGACIGNPGPMGVGIAIYKDGIRIEELSEYIGHGTNNVAEYTAIIKAIKTARNMGETKVHIKSDSELVIKQLNNEYRVKDPQLTVLKKGVESLCVGIDIHFEHIPREKNSEADKLSKEGAELGLKRK
;
A
#
# COMPACT_ATOMS: atom_id res chain seq x y z
N MET A 1 -2.63 17.92 4.45
CA MET A 1 -2.69 16.77 3.53
C MET A 1 -1.64 15.74 3.91
N ILE A 2 -2.04 14.50 3.93
CA ILE A 2 -1.15 13.36 4.16
C ILE A 2 -0.62 12.85 2.82
N ILE A 3 0.68 12.58 2.76
CA ILE A 3 1.30 11.85 1.64
C ILE A 3 1.78 10.52 2.20
N ALA A 4 1.28 9.43 1.64
CA ALA A 4 1.67 8.08 2.04
C ALA A 4 2.38 7.37 0.90
N TYR A 5 3.64 7.02 1.12
CA TYR A 5 4.41 6.15 0.22
C TYR A 5 4.12 4.72 0.64
N THR A 6 3.70 3.90 -0.30
CA THR A 6 3.28 2.52 -0.03
C THR A 6 3.99 1.54 -0.93
N ASP A 7 4.28 0.35 -0.40
CA ASP A 7 4.83 -0.74 -1.18
C ASP A 7 4.41 -2.07 -0.56
N GLY A 8 4.27 -3.08 -1.42
CA GLY A 8 4.05 -4.45 -1.00
C GLY A 8 5.14 -5.33 -1.58
N ALA A 9 5.67 -6.23 -0.78
CA ALA A 9 6.69 -7.17 -1.20
C ALA A 9 6.22 -8.60 -0.98
N CYS A 10 6.67 -9.50 -1.85
CA CYS A 10 6.37 -10.92 -1.74
C CYS A 10 7.63 -11.71 -2.05
N ILE A 11 8.07 -12.53 -1.11
CA ILE A 11 9.25 -13.36 -1.33
C ILE A 11 8.80 -14.66 -2.01
N GLY A 12 9.08 -14.75 -3.33
CA GLY A 12 8.75 -15.94 -4.11
C GLY A 12 7.35 -15.97 -4.71
N ASN A 13 6.68 -14.93 -4.87
CA ASN A 13 5.37 -14.67 -5.54
C ASN A 13 4.64 -15.90 -6.16
N PRO A 14 3.86 -16.74 -5.42
CA PRO A 14 3.41 -16.46 -4.05
C PRO A 14 4.45 -16.76 -3.00
N GLY A 15 4.28 -16.17 -1.84
CA GLY A 15 5.17 -16.36 -0.71
C GLY A 15 4.84 -15.42 0.45
N PRO A 16 5.74 -15.31 1.44
CA PRO A 16 5.57 -14.37 2.53
C PRO A 16 5.45 -12.95 2.02
N MET A 17 4.42 -12.23 2.49
CA MET A 17 4.15 -10.85 2.09
C MET A 17 4.51 -9.87 3.19
N GLY A 18 5.04 -8.71 2.78
CA GLY A 18 5.25 -7.59 3.67
C GLY A 18 4.70 -6.32 3.09
N VAL A 19 4.34 -5.39 3.96
CA VAL A 19 3.95 -4.04 3.56
C VAL A 19 4.90 -3.03 4.17
N GLY A 20 5.15 -1.97 3.41
CA GLY A 20 5.93 -0.83 3.84
C GLY A 20 5.16 0.45 3.58
N ILE A 21 5.10 1.32 4.58
CA ILE A 21 4.37 2.57 4.49
C ILE A 21 5.20 3.66 5.18
N ALA A 22 5.37 4.79 4.50
CA ALA A 22 5.98 5.97 5.08
C ALA A 22 5.02 7.14 4.89
N ILE A 23 4.59 7.75 5.99
CA ILE A 23 3.58 8.82 5.96
C ILE A 23 4.22 10.15 6.30
N TYR A 24 3.96 11.15 5.46
CA TYR A 24 4.46 12.51 5.59
C TYR A 24 3.32 13.49 5.73
N LYS A 25 3.52 14.49 6.56
CA LYS A 25 2.64 15.64 6.68
C LYS A 25 3.50 16.90 6.71
N ASP A 26 3.21 17.84 5.81
CA ASP A 26 3.97 19.09 5.67
C ASP A 26 5.48 18.86 5.52
N GLY A 27 5.84 17.83 4.75
CA GLY A 27 7.23 17.49 4.47
C GLY A 27 7.95 16.74 5.58
N ILE A 28 7.27 16.43 6.68
CA ILE A 28 7.86 15.73 7.81
C ILE A 28 7.30 14.31 7.90
N ARG A 29 8.18 13.31 8.02
CA ARG A 29 7.75 11.94 8.23
C ARG A 29 7.18 11.80 9.63
N ILE A 30 5.90 11.43 9.72
CA ILE A 30 5.18 11.32 11.00
C ILE A 30 4.88 9.87 11.39
N GLU A 31 4.97 8.93 10.45
CA GLU A 31 4.70 7.52 10.71
C GLU A 31 5.45 6.65 9.71
N GLU A 32 5.91 5.49 10.16
CA GLU A 32 6.38 4.45 9.25
C GLU A 32 5.90 3.09 9.74
N LEU A 33 5.63 2.18 8.80
CA LEU A 33 5.15 0.85 9.10
C LEU A 33 5.90 -0.17 8.26
N SER A 34 6.38 -1.23 8.91
CA SER A 34 6.93 -2.41 8.26
C SER A 34 6.28 -3.61 8.92
N GLU A 35 5.54 -4.42 8.14
CA GLU A 35 4.70 -5.45 8.74
C GLU A 35 4.63 -6.69 7.86
N TYR A 36 4.71 -7.86 8.49
CA TYR A 36 4.42 -9.13 7.82
C TYR A 36 2.89 -9.33 7.80
N ILE A 37 2.34 -9.67 6.63
CA ILE A 37 0.90 -9.77 6.44
C ILE A 37 0.43 -11.13 5.93
N GLY A 38 1.24 -12.17 6.10
CA GLY A 38 0.85 -13.51 5.69
C GLY A 38 1.42 -13.92 4.35
N HIS A 39 0.83 -14.90 3.73
CA HIS A 39 1.29 -15.52 2.49
C HIS A 39 0.35 -15.16 1.33
N GLY A 40 0.90 -14.77 0.21
CA GLY A 40 0.09 -14.41 -0.97
C GLY A 40 0.94 -13.94 -2.13
N THR A 41 0.44 -12.98 -2.88
CA THR A 41 1.05 -12.47 -4.11
C THR A 41 1.48 -11.01 -3.98
N ASN A 42 2.34 -10.57 -4.92
CA ASN A 42 2.77 -9.17 -4.97
C ASN A 42 1.58 -8.20 -5.03
N ASN A 43 0.60 -8.48 -5.90
CA ASN A 43 -0.54 -7.57 -6.06
C ASN A 43 -1.40 -7.48 -4.81
N VAL A 44 -1.59 -8.58 -4.10
CA VAL A 44 -2.31 -8.59 -2.82
C VAL A 44 -1.55 -7.74 -1.80
N ALA A 45 -0.22 -7.89 -1.74
CA ALA A 45 0.61 -7.10 -0.83
C ALA A 45 0.51 -5.60 -1.13
N GLU A 46 0.53 -5.23 -2.42
CA GLU A 46 0.41 -3.84 -2.85
C GLU A 46 -0.92 -3.22 -2.43
N TYR A 47 -2.03 -3.91 -2.68
CA TYR A 47 -3.36 -3.45 -2.23
C TYR A 47 -3.44 -3.34 -0.72
N THR A 48 -2.88 -4.33 0.00
CA THR A 48 -2.92 -4.34 1.47
C THR A 48 -2.15 -3.16 2.05
N ALA A 49 -1.01 -2.81 1.45
CA ALA A 49 -0.24 -1.62 1.87
C ALA A 49 -1.09 -0.35 1.75
N ILE A 50 -1.80 -0.19 0.64
CA ILE A 50 -2.66 0.97 0.41
C ILE A 50 -3.81 1.00 1.42
N ILE A 51 -4.45 -0.15 1.67
CA ILE A 51 -5.53 -0.25 2.66
C ILE A 51 -5.04 0.18 4.04
N LYS A 52 -3.89 -0.32 4.47
CA LYS A 52 -3.32 0.04 5.78
C LYS A 52 -2.96 1.52 5.87
N ALA A 53 -2.44 2.09 4.77
CA ALA A 53 -2.11 3.52 4.72
C ALA A 53 -3.36 4.38 4.89
N ILE A 54 -4.45 4.03 4.21
CA ILE A 54 -5.71 4.78 4.30
C ILE A 54 -6.30 4.65 5.71
N LYS A 55 -6.29 3.43 6.28
CA LYS A 55 -6.77 3.22 7.66
C LYS A 55 -5.98 4.07 8.66
N THR A 56 -4.66 4.12 8.50
CA THR A 56 -3.80 4.91 9.37
C THR A 56 -4.13 6.40 9.27
N ALA A 57 -4.30 6.90 8.04
CA ALA A 57 -4.67 8.29 7.81
C ALA A 57 -6.04 8.63 8.41
N ARG A 58 -7.02 7.74 8.26
CA ARG A 58 -8.35 7.92 8.86
C ARG A 58 -8.27 7.96 10.38
N ASN A 59 -7.47 7.09 10.98
CA ASN A 59 -7.29 7.07 12.43
C ASN A 59 -6.62 8.35 12.95
N MET A 60 -5.87 9.04 12.11
CA MET A 60 -5.28 10.35 12.42
C MET A 60 -6.27 11.49 12.26
N GLY A 61 -7.49 11.22 11.76
CA GLY A 61 -8.48 12.24 11.49
C GLY A 61 -8.25 13.02 10.21
N GLU A 62 -7.39 12.50 9.32
CA GLU A 62 -7.07 13.18 8.05
C GLU A 62 -8.14 12.95 7.01
N THR A 63 -8.48 14.00 6.25
CA THR A 63 -9.50 13.95 5.21
C THR A 63 -8.96 14.14 3.80
N LYS A 64 -7.69 14.50 3.67
CA LYS A 64 -7.00 14.64 2.37
C LYS A 64 -5.77 13.74 2.38
N VAL A 65 -5.76 12.76 1.48
CA VAL A 65 -4.72 11.73 1.44
C VAL A 65 -4.23 11.55 0.01
N HIS A 66 -2.92 11.58 -0.16
CA HIS A 66 -2.27 11.31 -1.43
C HIS A 66 -1.46 10.01 -1.29
N ILE A 67 -1.90 8.96 -1.97
CA ILE A 67 -1.22 7.66 -1.97
C ILE A 67 -0.26 7.61 -3.15
N LYS A 68 1.01 7.30 -2.88
CA LYS A 68 2.03 7.10 -3.91
C LYS A 68 2.50 5.66 -3.88
N SER A 69 2.58 5.03 -5.04
CA SER A 69 3.01 3.64 -5.20
C SER A 69 3.76 3.47 -6.50
N ASP A 70 4.72 2.54 -6.53
CA ASP A 70 5.40 2.19 -7.77
C ASP A 70 4.74 1.04 -8.53
N SER A 71 3.60 0.55 -8.05
CA SER A 71 2.81 -0.46 -8.76
C SER A 71 1.88 0.22 -9.77
N GLU A 72 2.31 0.28 -11.02
CA GLU A 72 1.50 0.86 -12.10
C GLU A 72 0.15 0.16 -12.23
N LEU A 73 0.16 -1.19 -12.18
CA LEU A 73 -1.07 -1.97 -12.30
C LEU A 73 -2.10 -1.58 -11.24
N VAL A 74 -1.70 -1.59 -9.97
CA VAL A 74 -2.62 -1.33 -8.86
C VAL A 74 -3.13 0.11 -8.91
N ILE A 75 -2.25 1.07 -9.18
CA ILE A 75 -2.66 2.48 -9.26
C ILE A 75 -3.65 2.69 -10.41
N LYS A 76 -3.40 2.11 -11.57
CA LYS A 76 -4.31 2.23 -12.70
C LYS A 76 -5.65 1.54 -12.44
N GLN A 77 -5.65 0.43 -11.72
CA GLN A 77 -6.89 -0.21 -11.30
C GLN A 77 -7.68 0.69 -10.34
N LEU A 78 -7.01 1.30 -9.36
CA LEU A 78 -7.67 2.19 -8.40
C LEU A 78 -8.18 3.47 -9.05
N ASN A 79 -7.52 3.95 -10.09
CA ASN A 79 -7.97 5.11 -10.87
C ASN A 79 -8.97 4.76 -11.96
N ASN A 80 -9.42 3.50 -12.00
CA ASN A 80 -10.39 2.98 -12.97
C ASN A 80 -9.93 3.07 -14.43
N GLU A 81 -8.62 3.09 -14.66
CA GLU A 81 -8.04 3.06 -16.00
C GLU A 81 -7.89 1.61 -16.49
N TYR A 82 -7.67 0.65 -15.57
CA TYR A 82 -7.61 -0.77 -15.86
C TYR A 82 -8.72 -1.50 -15.13
N ARG A 83 -9.32 -2.48 -15.81
CA ARG A 83 -10.33 -3.35 -15.20
C ARG A 83 -9.64 -4.37 -14.29
N VAL A 84 -10.24 -4.65 -13.13
CA VAL A 84 -9.81 -5.72 -12.24
C VAL A 84 -10.58 -6.98 -12.59
N LYS A 85 -9.88 -8.04 -13.01
CA LYS A 85 -10.49 -9.32 -13.38
C LYS A 85 -10.32 -10.38 -12.29
N ASP A 86 -9.25 -10.29 -11.52
CA ASP A 86 -8.97 -11.25 -10.44
C ASP A 86 -9.98 -11.06 -9.31
N PRO A 87 -10.68 -12.13 -8.88
CA PRO A 87 -11.70 -12.02 -7.81
C PRO A 87 -11.15 -11.51 -6.49
N GLN A 88 -9.94 -11.92 -6.11
CA GLN A 88 -9.32 -11.48 -4.86
C GLN A 88 -8.99 -9.99 -4.90
N LEU A 89 -8.43 -9.53 -6.02
CA LEU A 89 -8.12 -8.11 -6.20
C LEU A 89 -9.39 -7.26 -6.28
N THR A 90 -10.47 -7.80 -6.83
CA THR A 90 -11.77 -7.13 -6.87
C THR A 90 -12.27 -6.84 -5.45
N VAL A 91 -12.15 -7.81 -4.55
CA VAL A 91 -12.53 -7.64 -3.14
C VAL A 91 -11.67 -6.56 -2.49
N LEU A 92 -10.36 -6.60 -2.73
CA LEU A 92 -9.43 -5.62 -2.15
C LEU A 92 -9.71 -4.20 -2.68
N LYS A 93 -10.00 -4.06 -3.96
CA LYS A 93 -10.36 -2.77 -4.54
C LYS A 93 -11.63 -2.20 -3.90
N LYS A 94 -12.64 -3.03 -3.69
CA LYS A 94 -13.86 -2.61 -3.00
C LYS A 94 -13.57 -2.18 -1.57
N GLY A 95 -12.63 -2.85 -0.90
CA GLY A 95 -12.17 -2.45 0.42
C GLY A 95 -11.55 -1.06 0.43
N VAL A 96 -10.72 -0.76 -0.57
CA VAL A 96 -10.15 0.58 -0.72
C VAL A 96 -11.26 1.61 -0.93
N GLU A 97 -12.19 1.33 -1.84
CA GLU A 97 -13.29 2.24 -2.15
C GLU A 97 -14.15 2.55 -0.92
N SER A 98 -14.45 1.54 -0.11
CA SER A 98 -15.17 1.73 1.15
C SER A 98 -14.43 2.65 2.11
N LEU A 99 -13.12 2.50 2.21
CA LEU A 99 -12.30 3.32 3.10
C LEU A 99 -12.16 4.77 2.62
N CYS A 100 -12.41 5.02 1.34
CA CYS A 100 -12.28 6.36 0.76
C CYS A 100 -13.52 7.23 0.98
N VAL A 101 -14.61 6.68 1.49
CA VAL A 101 -15.83 7.45 1.75
C VAL A 101 -15.52 8.56 2.76
N GLY A 102 -15.82 9.81 2.39
CA GLY A 102 -15.55 10.97 3.24
C GLY A 102 -14.10 11.46 3.20
N ILE A 103 -13.26 10.89 2.34
CA ILE A 103 -11.86 11.29 2.18
C ILE A 103 -11.63 11.79 0.75
N ASP A 104 -10.93 12.92 0.62
CA ASP A 104 -10.42 13.40 -0.66
C ASP A 104 -9.10 12.66 -0.90
N ILE A 105 -9.13 11.65 -1.79
CA ILE A 105 -7.99 10.77 -2.00
C ILE A 105 -7.51 10.81 -3.45
N HIS A 106 -6.17 10.80 -3.61
CA HIS A 106 -5.52 10.68 -4.91
C HIS A 106 -4.57 9.48 -4.89
N PHE A 107 -4.55 8.73 -5.99
CA PHE A 107 -3.62 7.63 -6.21
C PHE A 107 -2.68 8.02 -7.33
N GLU A 108 -1.39 8.03 -7.04
CA GLU A 108 -0.36 8.41 -8.00
C GLU A 108 0.68 7.32 -8.16
N HIS A 109 0.97 6.97 -9.42
CA HIS A 109 2.09 6.09 -9.76
C HIS A 109 3.38 6.89 -9.77
N ILE A 110 4.41 6.41 -9.05
CA ILE A 110 5.74 7.02 -9.02
C ILE A 110 6.79 6.01 -9.44
N PRO A 111 7.96 6.47 -9.95
CA PRO A 111 9.05 5.56 -10.26
C PRO A 111 9.57 4.85 -9.01
N ARG A 112 10.08 3.64 -9.19
CA ARG A 112 10.58 2.81 -8.09
C ARG A 112 11.67 3.51 -7.28
N GLU A 113 12.57 4.23 -7.94
CA GLU A 113 13.67 4.96 -7.27
C GLU A 113 13.18 6.09 -6.37
N LYS A 114 11.93 6.52 -6.53
CA LYS A 114 11.30 7.52 -5.67
C LYS A 114 10.49 6.90 -4.54
N ASN A 115 10.44 5.57 -4.47
CA ASN A 115 9.68 4.82 -3.46
C ASN A 115 10.60 3.94 -2.61
N SER A 116 11.86 4.28 -2.49
CA SER A 116 12.88 3.44 -1.85
C SER A 116 12.61 3.17 -0.37
N GLU A 117 12.04 4.13 0.34
CA GLU A 117 11.75 3.99 1.76
C GLU A 117 10.68 2.93 2.00
N ALA A 118 9.55 3.03 1.29
CA ALA A 118 8.48 2.04 1.39
C ALA A 118 8.93 0.67 0.88
N ASP A 119 9.75 0.63 -0.18
CA ASP A 119 10.32 -0.62 -0.71
C ASP A 119 11.15 -1.34 0.36
N LYS A 120 12.03 -0.63 1.04
CA LYS A 120 12.85 -1.19 2.12
C LYS A 120 11.96 -1.73 3.24
N LEU A 121 10.98 -0.96 3.68
CA LEU A 121 10.07 -1.35 4.76
C LEU A 121 9.23 -2.58 4.39
N SER A 122 8.78 -2.69 3.14
CA SER A 122 8.00 -3.84 2.69
C SER A 122 8.83 -5.11 2.66
N LYS A 123 10.08 -5.02 2.22
CA LYS A 123 10.98 -6.17 2.20
C LYS A 123 11.31 -6.65 3.60
N GLU A 124 11.55 -5.73 4.52
CA GLU A 124 11.77 -6.06 5.92
C GLU A 124 10.55 -6.78 6.51
N GLY A 125 9.35 -6.32 6.19
CA GLY A 125 8.11 -6.98 6.62
C GLY A 125 7.97 -8.40 6.09
N ALA A 126 8.26 -8.61 4.81
CA ALA A 126 8.21 -9.94 4.20
C ALA A 126 9.24 -10.89 4.82
N GLU A 127 10.44 -10.38 5.09
CA GLU A 127 11.51 -11.16 5.72
C GLU A 127 11.14 -11.65 7.12
N LEU A 128 10.34 -10.87 7.87
CA LEU A 128 9.83 -11.30 9.17
C LEU A 128 9.02 -12.59 9.05
N GLY A 129 8.32 -12.81 7.94
CA GLY A 129 7.58 -14.03 7.67
C GLY A 129 8.48 -15.26 7.54
N LEU A 130 9.69 -15.09 7.03
CA LEU A 130 10.66 -16.18 6.92
C LEU A 130 11.17 -16.61 8.29
N LYS A 131 11.26 -15.70 9.24
CA LYS A 131 11.76 -15.96 10.59
C LYS A 131 10.72 -16.60 11.51
N ARG A 132 9.45 -16.66 11.08
CA ARG A 132 8.33 -17.20 11.87
C ARG A 132 8.05 -18.67 11.60
N LYS A 133 8.93 -19.35 10.93
CA LYS A 133 8.77 -20.79 10.64
C LYS A 133 9.01 -21.64 11.87
#